data_e58378a218e05484b6eee1e69fb19bb5
#
_entry.id   e58378a218e05484b6eee1e69fb19bb5
#
_cell.length_a   1.000
_cell.length_b   1.000
_cell.length_c   1.000
_cell.angle_alpha   90.00
_cell.angle_beta   90.00
_cell.angle_gamma   90.00
#
_symmetry.space_group_name_H-M   'P 1'
#
loop_
_entity.id
_entity.type
_entity.pdbx_description
1 polymer ?
#
loop_
_entity_poly.entity_id
_entity_poly.type
_entity_poly.pdbx_seq_one_letter_code
_entity_poly.pdbx_strand_id
1 'polypeptide(L)'
;RTWVYGKQYKIRKDDIAWENDRCGFRVYGPALQKTGERSFGIDVWTKNTPDLVLQHRYTDDYEGNLKEDSLQKAGKRDKAAVIDRHTSFHLDHGTGMDAYGVGPTLGCGTPAIMRHNKLIFPYCYHDFKILDNGPLRFTLLLNFAPNADGVIEHRLISLDKATHFNRMTVWYDQLNTPETLATGLVLRGENKLKIDKDFIAYADPTDNQKAWGSTIFVGLLYPNGVDETGKFE
;
A
#
# COMPACT_ATOMS: atom_id res chain seq x y z
N ARG A 1 -25.36 3.43 6.54
CA ARG A 1 -24.36 3.27 5.47
C ARG A 1 -23.00 2.96 6.07
N THR A 2 -22.28 1.99 5.53
CA THR A 2 -20.87 1.73 5.83
C THR A 2 -20.01 2.65 4.97
N TRP A 3 -19.09 3.40 5.61
CA TRP A 3 -18.20 4.34 4.95
C TRP A 3 -16.75 3.88 4.91
N VAL A 4 -16.41 2.94 5.76
CA VAL A 4 -15.05 2.39 5.89
C VAL A 4 -15.14 0.87 5.92
N TYR A 5 -14.31 0.21 5.11
CA TYR A 5 -14.35 -1.25 4.99
C TYR A 5 -13.00 -1.76 4.51
N GLY A 6 -12.64 -2.96 4.93
CA GLY A 6 -11.46 -3.66 4.43
C GLY A 6 -11.57 -5.17 4.62
N LYS A 7 -10.80 -5.91 3.86
CA LYS A 7 -10.68 -7.37 3.99
C LYS A 7 -9.44 -7.91 3.30
N GLN A 8 -9.19 -9.20 3.50
CA GLN A 8 -8.23 -9.95 2.69
C GLN A 8 -8.85 -10.33 1.34
N TYR A 9 -8.09 -10.11 0.27
CA TYR A 9 -8.45 -10.45 -1.11
C TYR A 9 -7.63 -11.65 -1.59
N LYS A 10 -8.15 -12.86 -1.37
CA LYS A 10 -7.48 -14.10 -1.81
C LYS A 10 -7.30 -14.17 -3.33
N ILE A 11 -8.22 -13.58 -4.10
CA ILE A 11 -8.13 -13.49 -5.56
C ILE A 11 -6.92 -12.65 -6.02
N ARG A 12 -6.37 -11.78 -5.15
CA ARG A 12 -5.17 -10.98 -5.37
C ARG A 12 -4.04 -11.40 -4.41
N LYS A 13 -3.80 -12.71 -4.32
CA LYS A 13 -2.65 -13.32 -3.64
C LYS A 13 -2.50 -12.90 -2.17
N ASP A 14 -3.62 -12.92 -1.45
CA ASP A 14 -3.75 -12.61 -0.02
C ASP A 14 -3.48 -11.14 0.37
N ASP A 15 -3.55 -10.21 -0.57
CA ASP A 15 -3.48 -8.78 -0.23
C ASP A 15 -4.59 -8.43 0.78
N ILE A 16 -4.27 -7.57 1.74
CA ILE A 16 -5.28 -6.93 2.57
C ILE A 16 -5.41 -5.49 2.10
N ALA A 17 -6.63 -5.11 1.71
CA ALA A 17 -6.93 -3.74 1.30
C ALA A 17 -8.12 -3.20 2.07
N TRP A 18 -8.07 -1.90 2.32
CA TRP A 18 -9.11 -1.17 3.04
C TRP A 18 -9.27 0.22 2.45
N GLU A 19 -10.45 0.77 2.62
CA GLU A 19 -10.82 2.07 2.07
C GLU A 19 -11.81 2.81 2.96
N ASN A 20 -11.84 4.12 2.79
CA ASN A 20 -12.91 4.97 3.30
C ASN A 20 -13.52 5.81 2.17
N ASP A 21 -14.25 6.85 2.51
CA ASP A 21 -14.86 7.78 1.55
C ASP A 21 -13.85 8.74 0.85
N ARG A 22 -12.53 8.60 1.06
CA ARG A 22 -11.49 9.49 0.54
C ARG A 22 -10.38 8.78 -0.22
N CYS A 23 -9.94 7.64 0.26
CA CYS A 23 -8.79 6.91 -0.27
C CYS A 23 -8.88 5.41 0.04
N GLY A 24 -7.99 4.64 -0.56
CA GLY A 24 -7.79 3.24 -0.24
C GLY A 24 -6.31 2.93 0.00
N PHE A 25 -6.06 1.83 0.64
CA PHE A 25 -4.72 1.34 0.99
C PHE A 25 -4.64 -0.17 0.84
N ARG A 26 -3.41 -0.67 0.69
CA ARG A 26 -3.13 -2.09 0.58
C ARG A 26 -1.83 -2.46 1.28
N VAL A 27 -1.81 -3.66 1.85
CA VAL A 27 -0.58 -4.38 2.18
C VAL A 27 -0.56 -5.68 1.43
N TYR A 28 0.63 -6.08 0.98
CA TYR A 28 0.82 -7.26 0.15
C TYR A 28 0.85 -8.53 0.97
N GLY A 29 0.25 -9.58 0.42
CA GLY A 29 0.05 -10.83 1.12
C GLY A 29 1.15 -11.86 0.92
N PRO A 30 1.16 -12.91 1.76
CA PRO A 30 2.16 -13.98 1.69
C PRO A 30 2.11 -14.77 0.39
N ALA A 31 0.95 -14.92 -0.24
CA ALA A 31 0.86 -15.60 -1.54
C ALA A 31 1.53 -14.81 -2.66
N LEU A 32 1.53 -13.47 -2.61
CA LEU A 32 2.28 -12.64 -3.54
C LEU A 32 3.79 -12.81 -3.33
N GLN A 33 4.25 -12.75 -2.09
CA GLN A 33 5.67 -12.90 -1.76
C GLN A 33 6.24 -14.26 -2.22
N LYS A 34 5.43 -15.33 -2.18
CA LYS A 34 5.81 -16.66 -2.68
C LYS A 34 6.09 -16.70 -4.19
N THR A 35 5.63 -15.74 -4.96
CA THR A 35 5.96 -15.63 -6.39
C THR A 35 7.36 -15.07 -6.63
N GLY A 36 8.05 -14.62 -5.59
CA GLY A 36 9.35 -13.93 -5.66
C GLY A 36 9.23 -12.42 -5.78
N GLU A 37 8.03 -11.88 -5.83
CA GLU A 37 7.80 -10.44 -5.81
C GLU A 37 8.19 -9.86 -4.45
N ARG A 38 8.86 -8.71 -4.47
CA ARG A 38 9.30 -8.00 -3.26
C ARG A 38 8.56 -6.67 -3.15
N SER A 39 7.39 -6.72 -2.52
CA SER A 39 6.58 -5.54 -2.22
C SER A 39 6.31 -5.51 -0.73
N PHE A 40 6.94 -4.58 -0.01
CA PHE A 40 6.93 -4.54 1.46
C PHE A 40 6.16 -3.35 2.01
N GLY A 41 6.06 -2.28 1.24
CA GLY A 41 5.48 -1.03 1.67
C GLY A 41 3.95 -1.02 1.60
N ILE A 42 3.36 -0.05 2.31
CA ILE A 42 1.95 0.27 2.16
C ILE A 42 1.73 0.96 0.81
N ASP A 43 0.74 0.48 0.10
CA ASP A 43 0.26 1.04 -1.15
C ASP A 43 -0.91 1.98 -0.94
N VAL A 44 -1.08 2.94 -1.86
CA VAL A 44 -2.11 3.98 -1.80
C VAL A 44 -2.95 3.96 -3.06
N TRP A 45 -4.27 3.99 -2.88
CA TRP A 45 -5.23 4.10 -3.97
C TRP A 45 -5.97 5.43 -3.89
N THR A 46 -6.00 6.15 -4.99
CA THR A 46 -6.81 7.36 -5.11
C THR A 46 -8.28 7.02 -5.34
N LYS A 47 -9.18 7.89 -4.87
CA LYS A 47 -10.63 7.76 -5.05
C LYS A 47 -11.25 9.07 -5.49
N ASN A 48 -12.20 8.97 -6.44
CA ASN A 48 -13.03 10.08 -6.92
C ASN A 48 -14.48 9.94 -6.47
N THR A 49 -14.78 8.99 -5.59
CA THR A 49 -16.12 8.71 -5.08
C THR A 49 -16.07 8.39 -3.59
N PRO A 50 -17.12 8.75 -2.83
CA PRO A 50 -17.23 8.33 -1.43
C PRO A 50 -17.72 6.88 -1.27
N ASP A 51 -18.05 6.20 -2.34
CA ASP A 51 -18.53 4.81 -2.30
C ASP A 51 -17.40 3.83 -2.09
N LEU A 52 -17.70 2.66 -1.52
CA LEU A 52 -16.74 1.56 -1.39
C LEU A 52 -16.58 0.89 -2.76
N VAL A 53 -15.36 0.88 -3.28
CA VAL A 53 -15.07 0.47 -4.66
C VAL A 53 -14.02 -0.63 -4.79
N LEU A 54 -13.20 -0.87 -3.78
CA LEU A 54 -12.09 -1.83 -3.88
C LEU A 54 -12.56 -3.24 -4.22
N GLN A 55 -13.66 -3.71 -3.65
CA GLN A 55 -14.19 -5.03 -3.98
C GLN A 55 -14.50 -5.17 -5.46
N HIS A 56 -15.16 -4.17 -6.05
CA HIS A 56 -15.50 -4.16 -7.46
C HIS A 56 -14.24 -4.10 -8.33
N ARG A 57 -13.33 -3.19 -8.01
CA ARG A 57 -12.07 -3.01 -8.74
C ARG A 57 -11.20 -4.29 -8.75
N TYR A 58 -11.06 -4.96 -7.62
CA TYR A 58 -10.34 -6.23 -7.54
C TYR A 58 -11.01 -7.33 -8.35
N THR A 59 -12.34 -7.37 -8.37
CA THR A 59 -13.08 -8.37 -9.12
C THR A 59 -12.94 -8.14 -10.63
N ASP A 60 -13.12 -6.90 -11.08
CA ASP A 60 -13.01 -6.53 -12.49
C ASP A 60 -11.60 -6.83 -13.04
N ASP A 61 -10.56 -6.43 -12.30
CA ASP A 61 -9.18 -6.69 -12.67
C ASP A 61 -8.89 -8.19 -12.75
N TYR A 62 -9.33 -8.95 -11.75
CA TYR A 62 -9.14 -10.41 -11.75
C TYR A 62 -9.82 -11.10 -12.92
N GLU A 63 -11.09 -10.78 -13.17
CA GLU A 63 -11.82 -11.35 -14.31
C GLU A 63 -11.26 -10.86 -15.64
N GLY A 64 -10.82 -9.62 -15.70
CA GLY A 64 -10.14 -9.04 -16.85
C GLY A 64 -8.85 -9.79 -17.18
N ASN A 65 -8.00 -10.01 -16.20
CA ASN A 65 -6.75 -10.73 -16.35
C ASN A 65 -6.96 -12.17 -16.87
N LEU A 66 -7.99 -12.88 -16.39
CA LEU A 66 -8.32 -14.20 -16.92
C LEU A 66 -8.73 -14.18 -18.41
N LYS A 67 -9.49 -13.17 -18.82
CA LYS A 67 -9.90 -12.98 -20.22
C LYS A 67 -8.71 -12.57 -21.09
N GLU A 68 -7.88 -11.67 -20.57
CA GLU A 68 -6.66 -11.22 -21.23
C GLU A 68 -5.70 -12.38 -21.50
N ASP A 69 -5.39 -13.18 -20.50
CA ASP A 69 -4.55 -14.38 -20.62
C ASP A 69 -5.05 -15.34 -21.69
N SER A 70 -6.37 -15.58 -21.72
CA SER A 70 -7.00 -16.43 -22.73
C SER A 70 -6.84 -15.87 -24.15
N LEU A 71 -7.02 -14.54 -24.30
CA LEU A 71 -6.88 -13.86 -25.58
C LEU A 71 -5.42 -13.83 -26.05
N GLN A 72 -4.48 -13.61 -25.14
CA GLN A 72 -3.04 -13.62 -25.45
C GLN A 72 -2.60 -15.00 -25.92
N LYS A 73 -3.01 -16.08 -25.23
CA LYS A 73 -2.74 -17.48 -25.66
C LYS A 73 -3.34 -17.80 -27.02
N ALA A 74 -4.47 -17.17 -27.38
CA ALA A 74 -5.09 -17.29 -28.70
C ALA A 74 -4.47 -16.35 -29.76
N GLY A 75 -3.39 -15.62 -29.46
CA GLY A 75 -2.74 -14.67 -30.36
C GLY A 75 -3.51 -13.36 -30.61
N LYS A 76 -4.58 -13.11 -29.86
CA LYS A 76 -5.49 -11.94 -30.04
C LYS A 76 -5.06 -10.76 -29.16
N ARG A 77 -3.82 -10.29 -29.33
CA ARG A 77 -3.18 -9.26 -28.49
C ARG A 77 -3.95 -7.95 -28.43
N ASP A 78 -4.50 -7.46 -29.55
CA ASP A 78 -5.26 -6.21 -29.58
C ASP A 78 -6.53 -6.30 -28.72
N LYS A 79 -7.21 -7.45 -28.75
CA LYS A 79 -8.39 -7.69 -27.92
C LYS A 79 -8.01 -7.81 -26.44
N ALA A 80 -6.89 -8.44 -26.13
CA ALA A 80 -6.36 -8.50 -24.77
C ALA A 80 -6.08 -7.10 -24.22
N ALA A 81 -5.43 -6.23 -24.99
CA ALA A 81 -5.17 -4.84 -24.60
C ALA A 81 -6.44 -4.01 -24.41
N VAL A 82 -7.52 -4.33 -25.12
CA VAL A 82 -8.84 -3.68 -24.88
C VAL A 82 -9.41 -4.10 -23.54
N ILE A 83 -9.34 -5.39 -23.19
CA ILE A 83 -9.81 -5.89 -21.88
C ILE A 83 -9.03 -5.22 -20.75
N ASP A 84 -7.68 -5.24 -20.81
CA ASP A 84 -6.83 -4.58 -19.81
C ASP A 84 -7.25 -3.12 -19.58
N ARG A 85 -7.42 -2.35 -20.65
CA ARG A 85 -7.85 -0.95 -20.55
C ARG A 85 -9.21 -0.74 -19.87
N HIS A 86 -10.11 -1.72 -19.90
CA HIS A 86 -11.45 -1.59 -19.32
C HIS A 86 -11.55 -2.15 -17.90
N THR A 87 -10.63 -3.03 -17.50
CA THR A 87 -10.73 -3.75 -16.23
C THR A 87 -9.57 -3.47 -15.27
N SER A 88 -8.42 -3.02 -15.76
CA SER A 88 -7.26 -2.75 -14.91
C SER A 88 -7.56 -1.70 -13.84
N PHE A 89 -7.32 -2.02 -12.58
CA PHE A 89 -7.44 -1.05 -11.49
C PHE A 89 -6.32 0.00 -11.49
N HIS A 90 -5.32 -0.16 -12.32
CA HIS A 90 -4.28 0.85 -12.53
C HIS A 90 -4.75 2.03 -13.40
N LEU A 91 -5.97 1.98 -13.93
CA LEU A 91 -6.58 3.06 -14.68
C LEU A 91 -7.78 3.62 -13.93
N ASP A 92 -7.98 4.94 -14.05
CA ASP A 92 -9.17 5.59 -13.49
C ASP A 92 -10.39 5.34 -14.39
N HIS A 93 -11.36 4.60 -13.86
CA HIS A 93 -12.66 4.36 -14.48
C HIS A 93 -13.75 5.26 -13.86
N GLY A 94 -13.37 6.46 -13.38
CA GLY A 94 -14.27 7.40 -12.73
C GLY A 94 -14.39 7.23 -11.22
N THR A 95 -13.69 6.26 -10.64
CA THR A 95 -13.73 5.98 -9.19
C THR A 95 -12.37 6.08 -8.51
N GLY A 96 -11.34 6.51 -9.23
CA GLY A 96 -9.95 6.51 -8.79
C GLY A 96 -9.17 5.29 -9.28
N MET A 97 -7.93 5.15 -8.86
CA MET A 97 -7.00 4.12 -9.36
C MET A 97 -5.90 3.79 -8.38
N ASP A 98 -5.23 2.66 -8.64
CA ASP A 98 -3.94 2.27 -8.09
C ASP A 98 -2.82 2.73 -9.05
N ALA A 99 -2.16 3.83 -8.71
CA ALA A 99 -1.09 4.40 -9.53
C ALA A 99 0.22 4.62 -8.76
N TYR A 100 0.27 4.16 -7.51
CA TYR A 100 1.45 4.29 -6.65
C TYR A 100 2.28 3.03 -6.67
N GLY A 101 3.46 3.06 -7.28
CA GLY A 101 4.35 1.92 -7.31
C GLY A 101 5.11 1.76 -5.98
N VAL A 102 5.04 0.59 -5.38
CA VAL A 102 5.69 0.30 -4.10
C VAL A 102 7.00 -0.46 -4.29
N GLY A 103 6.97 -1.63 -4.89
CA GLY A 103 8.16 -2.47 -5.05
C GLY A 103 8.88 -2.78 -3.74
N PRO A 104 10.22 -2.98 -3.78
CA PRO A 104 11.02 -3.31 -2.59
C PRO A 104 11.37 -2.04 -1.78
N THR A 105 10.38 -1.23 -1.43
CA THR A 105 10.55 0.05 -0.73
C THR A 105 9.64 0.13 0.50
N LEU A 106 9.72 1.26 1.23
CA LEU A 106 8.82 1.56 2.33
C LEU A 106 7.40 1.95 1.87
N GLY A 107 7.17 2.09 0.56
CA GLY A 107 5.87 2.51 0.04
C GLY A 107 5.44 3.86 0.60
N CYS A 108 4.24 3.93 1.17
CA CYS A 108 3.71 5.13 1.81
C CYS A 108 3.65 4.91 3.34
N GLY A 109 4.78 5.06 4.01
CA GLY A 109 4.85 5.12 5.46
C GLY A 109 5.06 3.79 6.19
N THR A 110 5.52 2.76 5.51
CA THR A 110 5.89 1.50 6.18
C THR A 110 7.11 1.71 7.05
N PRO A 111 7.13 1.19 8.28
CA PRO A 111 8.32 1.22 9.13
C PRO A 111 9.31 0.13 8.75
N ALA A 112 10.58 0.38 9.03
CA ALA A 112 11.63 -0.63 8.99
C ALA A 112 12.72 -0.31 10.04
N ILE A 113 13.38 -1.33 10.56
CA ILE A 113 14.58 -1.15 11.37
C ILE A 113 15.71 -0.71 10.44
N MET A 114 16.51 0.27 10.87
CA MET A 114 17.70 0.71 10.14
C MET A 114 18.97 0.36 10.93
N ARG A 115 19.87 -0.41 10.30
CA ARG A 115 21.19 -0.74 10.86
C ARG A 115 22.27 -0.56 9.81
N HIS A 116 23.38 0.08 10.18
CA HIS A 116 24.54 0.27 9.30
C HIS A 116 24.12 0.86 7.93
N ASN A 117 23.23 1.82 7.95
CA ASN A 117 22.66 2.46 6.76
C ASN A 117 21.94 1.48 5.80
N LYS A 118 21.30 0.44 6.34
CA LYS A 118 20.48 -0.52 5.59
C LYS A 118 19.13 -0.69 6.26
N LEU A 119 18.09 -0.71 5.44
CA LEU A 119 16.72 -1.01 5.89
C LEU A 119 16.54 -2.52 6.02
N ILE A 120 16.05 -2.95 7.17
CA ILE A 120 15.68 -4.34 7.45
C ILE A 120 14.16 -4.40 7.38
N PHE A 121 13.65 -4.85 6.24
CA PHE A 121 12.21 -4.99 6.04
C PHE A 121 11.69 -6.23 6.74
N PRO A 122 10.55 -6.16 7.43
CA PRO A 122 9.75 -7.33 7.69
C PRO A 122 9.25 -7.86 6.35
N TYR A 123 9.32 -9.16 6.12
CA TYR A 123 9.04 -9.75 4.80
C TYR A 123 7.60 -9.49 4.34
N CYS A 124 6.61 -10.03 5.05
CA CYS A 124 5.19 -9.74 4.94
C CYS A 124 4.51 -10.18 6.24
N TYR A 125 3.25 -9.85 6.41
CA TYR A 125 2.53 -10.32 7.59
C TYR A 125 2.46 -11.86 7.61
N HIS A 126 2.57 -12.42 8.81
CA HIS A 126 2.41 -13.86 9.07
C HIS A 126 0.94 -14.18 9.33
N ASP A 127 0.32 -13.40 10.18
CA ASP A 127 -1.11 -13.44 10.45
C ASP A 127 -1.69 -12.01 10.61
N PHE A 128 -3.01 -11.91 10.67
CA PHE A 128 -3.68 -10.64 10.86
C PHE A 128 -5.00 -10.79 11.60
N LYS A 129 -5.46 -9.70 12.18
CA LYS A 129 -6.78 -9.60 12.77
C LYS A 129 -7.44 -8.28 12.41
N ILE A 130 -8.66 -8.32 11.87
CA ILE A 130 -9.49 -7.14 11.68
C ILE A 130 -10.26 -6.93 12.98
N LEU A 131 -10.01 -5.80 13.65
CA LEU A 131 -10.58 -5.47 14.96
C LEU A 131 -11.85 -4.63 14.82
N ASP A 132 -11.87 -3.69 13.86
CA ASP A 132 -13.03 -2.90 13.48
C ASP A 132 -13.20 -2.97 11.97
N ASN A 133 -14.46 -3.08 11.49
CA ASN A 133 -14.76 -3.11 10.06
C ASN A 133 -16.05 -2.34 9.76
N GLY A 134 -15.99 -1.03 9.83
CA GLY A 134 -17.10 -0.10 9.63
C GLY A 134 -17.99 0.09 10.89
N PRO A 135 -19.00 1.00 10.83
CA PRO A 135 -19.30 1.84 9.66
C PRO A 135 -18.38 3.05 9.47
N LEU A 136 -17.64 3.47 10.52
CA LEU A 136 -16.84 4.73 10.53
C LEU A 136 -15.33 4.50 10.67
N ARG A 137 -14.91 3.28 11.03
CA ARG A 137 -13.51 2.92 11.26
C ARG A 137 -13.22 1.52 10.73
N PHE A 138 -12.04 1.35 10.19
CA PHE A 138 -11.38 0.06 9.98
C PHE A 138 -10.14 0.00 10.86
N THR A 139 -9.91 -1.13 11.54
CA THR A 139 -8.71 -1.36 12.34
C THR A 139 -8.14 -2.74 12.03
N LEU A 140 -6.87 -2.79 11.66
CA LEU A 140 -6.13 -3.97 11.26
C LEU A 140 -4.91 -4.16 12.17
N LEU A 141 -4.78 -5.32 12.78
CA LEU A 141 -3.58 -5.78 13.43
C LEU A 141 -2.84 -6.75 12.51
N LEU A 142 -1.59 -6.43 12.20
CA LEU A 142 -0.67 -7.30 11.47
C LEU A 142 0.40 -7.83 12.43
N ASN A 143 0.66 -9.13 12.38
CA ASN A 143 1.74 -9.78 13.09
C ASN A 143 2.72 -10.37 12.08
N PHE A 144 4.01 -10.12 12.29
CA PHE A 144 5.07 -10.58 11.40
C PHE A 144 5.80 -11.77 12.01
N ALA A 145 6.38 -12.60 11.17
CA ALA A 145 7.28 -13.65 11.63
C ALA A 145 8.57 -13.02 12.21
N PRO A 146 9.25 -13.71 13.14
CA PRO A 146 10.54 -13.25 13.63
C PRO A 146 11.52 -12.99 12.47
N ASN A 147 12.24 -11.88 12.53
CA ASN A 147 13.34 -11.62 11.60
C ASN A 147 14.56 -12.51 11.94
N ALA A 148 15.67 -12.31 11.23
CA ALA A 148 16.91 -13.08 11.46
C ALA A 148 17.48 -12.96 12.89
N ASP A 149 17.14 -11.90 13.61
CA ASP A 149 17.57 -11.64 14.99
C ASP A 149 16.52 -12.08 16.03
N GLY A 150 15.43 -12.69 15.58
CA GLY A 150 14.33 -13.12 16.44
C GLY A 150 13.35 -12.00 16.83
N VAL A 151 13.53 -10.78 16.31
CA VAL A 151 12.64 -9.63 16.58
C VAL A 151 11.33 -9.80 15.82
N ILE A 152 10.22 -9.61 16.52
CA ILE A 152 8.86 -9.73 15.98
C ILE A 152 8.24 -8.35 15.91
N GLU A 153 7.80 -7.94 14.71
CA GLU A 153 7.10 -6.69 14.50
C GLU A 153 5.58 -6.89 14.57
N HIS A 154 4.90 -5.91 15.13
CA HIS A 154 3.45 -5.78 15.13
C HIS A 154 3.04 -4.41 14.64
N ARG A 155 1.98 -4.34 13.83
CA ARG A 155 1.41 -3.07 13.34
C ARG A 155 -0.07 -3.01 13.61
N LEU A 156 -0.51 -1.98 14.30
CA LEU A 156 -1.91 -1.62 14.41
C LEU A 156 -2.19 -0.44 13.49
N ILE A 157 -3.01 -0.66 12.47
CA ILE A 157 -3.35 0.34 11.46
C ILE A 157 -4.83 0.65 11.58
N SER A 158 -5.19 1.92 11.65
CA SER A 158 -6.59 2.35 11.62
C SER A 158 -6.81 3.45 10.59
N LEU A 159 -7.96 3.37 9.93
CA LEU A 159 -8.47 4.37 8.98
C LEU A 159 -9.87 4.79 9.41
N ASP A 160 -10.07 6.09 9.59
CA ASP A 160 -11.37 6.65 9.89
C ASP A 160 -12.06 7.22 8.65
N LYS A 161 -13.38 7.38 8.70
CA LYS A 161 -14.13 8.16 7.73
C LYS A 161 -13.58 9.59 7.64
N ALA A 162 -13.60 10.16 6.43
CA ALA A 162 -13.26 11.55 6.12
C ALA A 162 -11.78 11.94 6.32
N THR A 163 -10.87 10.99 6.55
CA THR A 163 -9.42 11.23 6.56
C THR A 163 -8.73 10.70 5.31
N HIS A 164 -7.56 11.23 4.99
CA HIS A 164 -6.64 10.69 3.98
C HIS A 164 -5.47 9.93 4.62
N PHE A 165 -5.42 9.83 5.95
CA PHE A 165 -4.30 9.25 6.67
C PHE A 165 -4.71 8.03 7.47
N ASN A 166 -3.91 6.98 7.36
CA ASN A 166 -3.91 5.92 8.37
C ASN A 166 -3.19 6.42 9.62
N ARG A 167 -3.68 6.03 10.78
CA ARG A 167 -2.89 6.02 12.00
C ARG A 167 -2.23 4.66 12.13
N MET A 168 -0.91 4.64 12.33
CA MET A 168 -0.15 3.41 12.54
C MET A 168 0.57 3.46 13.89
N THR A 169 0.43 2.40 14.66
CA THR A 169 1.22 2.13 15.85
C THR A 169 2.03 0.87 15.62
N VAL A 170 3.33 0.94 15.84
CA VAL A 170 4.26 -0.18 15.64
C VAL A 170 4.93 -0.49 16.96
N TRP A 171 5.08 -1.78 17.27
CA TRP A 171 5.86 -2.24 18.41
C TRP A 171 6.57 -3.54 18.05
N TYR A 172 7.54 -3.89 18.86
CA TYR A 172 8.41 -5.02 18.62
C TYR A 172 8.50 -5.87 19.88
N ASP A 173 8.37 -7.19 19.72
CA ASP A 173 8.72 -8.16 20.74
C ASP A 173 10.15 -8.64 20.49
N GLN A 174 10.86 -9.02 21.56
CA GLN A 174 12.25 -9.49 21.55
C GLN A 174 13.26 -8.43 21.05
N LEU A 175 12.91 -7.18 21.07
CA LEU A 175 13.82 -6.07 20.79
C LEU A 175 14.55 -5.68 22.08
N ASN A 176 15.76 -6.25 22.28
CA ASN A 176 16.50 -6.14 23.53
C ASN A 176 17.46 -4.94 23.59
N THR A 177 17.65 -4.24 22.49
CA THR A 177 18.51 -3.07 22.36
C THR A 177 17.78 -1.95 21.61
N PRO A 178 18.08 -0.68 21.91
CA PRO A 178 17.56 0.43 21.14
C PRO A 178 17.95 0.29 19.66
N GLU A 179 17.00 0.54 18.77
CA GLU A 179 17.19 0.50 17.32
C GLU A 179 16.72 1.79 16.67
N THR A 180 17.32 2.16 15.56
CA THR A 180 16.82 3.22 14.71
C THR A 180 15.66 2.68 13.87
N LEU A 181 14.52 3.36 13.94
CA LEU A 181 13.37 3.09 13.07
C LEU A 181 13.31 4.13 11.97
N ALA A 182 13.14 3.68 10.75
CA ALA A 182 12.90 4.52 9.59
C ALA A 182 11.49 4.31 9.05
N THR A 183 10.90 5.37 8.53
CA THR A 183 9.72 5.34 7.69
C THR A 183 9.88 6.34 6.57
N GLY A 184 9.21 6.16 5.45
CA GLY A 184 9.43 7.05 4.31
C GLY A 184 8.41 6.90 3.21
N LEU A 185 8.63 7.68 2.15
CA LEU A 185 7.90 7.66 0.89
C LEU A 185 8.83 7.22 -0.23
N VAL A 186 8.28 6.54 -1.24
CA VAL A 186 9.02 6.29 -2.48
C VAL A 186 9.23 7.62 -3.20
N LEU A 187 10.46 7.90 -3.61
CA LEU A 187 10.78 9.06 -4.44
C LEU A 187 11.09 8.63 -5.87
N ARG A 188 10.39 9.20 -6.83
CA ARG A 188 10.61 8.99 -8.26
C ARG A 188 10.92 10.31 -8.93
N GLY A 189 12.18 10.49 -9.30
CA GLY A 189 12.64 11.72 -9.96
C GLY A 189 12.66 12.94 -9.05
N GLU A 190 12.89 14.09 -9.66
CA GLU A 190 13.01 15.39 -8.97
C GLU A 190 11.67 16.13 -8.91
N ASN A 191 10.68 15.53 -8.28
CA ASN A 191 9.38 16.18 -8.11
C ASN A 191 9.30 16.98 -6.81
N LYS A 192 8.18 17.67 -6.64
CA LYS A 192 7.95 18.53 -5.47
C LYS A 192 7.92 17.68 -4.20
N LEU A 193 9.00 17.74 -3.44
CA LEU A 193 9.15 17.18 -2.12
C LEU A 193 9.19 18.31 -1.10
N LYS A 194 8.36 18.23 -0.07
CA LYS A 194 8.40 19.09 1.09
C LYS A 194 8.66 18.26 2.33
N ILE A 195 9.71 18.61 3.06
CA ILE A 195 10.05 18.03 4.35
C ILE A 195 9.94 19.15 5.39
N ASP A 196 9.28 18.87 6.49
CA ASP A 196 9.13 19.77 7.63
C ASP A 196 9.38 18.98 8.92
N LYS A 197 9.38 19.66 10.06
CA LYS A 197 9.65 19.05 11.38
C LYS A 197 8.66 17.97 11.78
N ASP A 198 7.45 17.97 11.24
CA ASP A 198 6.33 17.11 11.62
C ASP A 198 5.64 16.44 10.44
N PHE A 199 6.11 16.65 9.21
CA PHE A 199 5.57 15.96 8.03
C PHE A 199 6.54 15.89 6.85
N ILE A 200 6.27 14.92 5.97
CA ILE A 200 6.79 14.85 4.60
C ILE A 200 5.61 14.82 3.65
N ALA A 201 5.67 15.59 2.57
CA ALA A 201 4.70 15.56 1.48
C ALA A 201 5.42 15.48 0.13
N TYR A 202 4.92 14.64 -0.76
CA TYR A 202 5.53 14.40 -2.06
C TYR A 202 4.48 14.34 -3.16
N ALA A 203 4.77 14.98 -4.29
CA ALA A 203 4.00 14.86 -5.51
C ALA A 203 4.60 13.71 -6.35
N ASP A 204 4.04 12.51 -6.21
CA ASP A 204 4.48 11.32 -6.93
C ASP A 204 4.02 11.39 -8.39
N PRO A 205 4.95 11.27 -9.37
CA PRO A 205 4.59 11.33 -10.79
C PRO A 205 3.88 10.07 -11.29
N THR A 206 3.70 9.08 -10.39
CA THR A 206 3.31 7.70 -10.68
C THR A 206 4.32 6.96 -11.58
N ASP A 207 4.50 5.69 -11.41
CA ASP A 207 5.31 4.85 -12.29
C ASP A 207 4.45 4.14 -13.35
N ASN A 208 3.15 4.29 -13.26
CA ASN A 208 2.22 3.67 -14.18
C ASN A 208 2.07 4.52 -15.45
N GLN A 209 2.72 4.09 -16.53
CA GLN A 209 2.60 4.72 -17.85
C GLN A 209 1.14 4.77 -18.35
N LYS A 210 0.28 3.85 -17.93
CA LYS A 210 -1.16 3.85 -18.23
C LYS A 210 -1.91 4.97 -17.51
N ALA A 211 -1.38 5.51 -16.42
CA ALA A 211 -1.97 6.64 -15.70
C ALA A 211 -1.79 8.00 -16.43
N TRP A 212 -1.05 8.03 -17.54
CA TRP A 212 -0.98 9.13 -18.49
C TRP A 212 -0.58 10.46 -17.86
N GLY A 213 0.53 10.47 -17.14
CA GLY A 213 1.06 11.68 -16.51
C GLY A 213 0.27 12.16 -15.30
N SER A 214 -0.59 11.34 -14.74
CA SER A 214 -1.26 11.62 -13.47
C SER A 214 -0.22 11.84 -12.37
N THR A 215 -0.52 12.77 -11.47
CA THR A 215 0.26 13.02 -10.25
C THR A 215 -0.63 12.71 -9.06
N ILE A 216 -0.11 11.93 -8.12
CA ILE A 216 -0.77 11.70 -6.84
C ILE A 216 0.04 12.37 -5.73
N PHE A 217 -0.65 12.80 -4.67
CA PHE A 217 0.00 13.42 -3.52
C PHE A 217 -0.01 12.43 -2.36
N VAL A 218 1.17 12.14 -1.84
CA VAL A 218 1.37 11.25 -0.71
C VAL A 218 2.09 12.00 0.41
N GLY A 219 1.89 11.56 1.65
CA GLY A 219 2.51 12.21 2.79
C GLY A 219 2.56 11.36 4.04
N LEU A 220 3.46 11.74 4.95
CA LEU A 220 3.58 11.20 6.29
C LEU A 220 3.47 12.33 7.30
N LEU A 221 2.77 12.06 8.39
CA LEU A 221 2.69 12.92 9.56
C LEU A 221 3.38 12.24 10.73
N TYR A 222 4.28 12.96 11.39
CA TYR A 222 4.97 12.52 12.60
C TYR A 222 4.90 13.65 13.66
N PRO A 223 3.73 13.82 14.29
CA PRO A 223 3.42 14.99 15.12
C PRO A 223 4.31 15.13 16.36
N ASN A 224 5.01 14.08 16.75
CA ASN A 224 5.99 14.12 17.84
C ASN A 224 7.42 14.43 17.35
N GLY A 225 7.57 14.76 16.06
CA GLY A 225 8.87 14.94 15.44
C GLY A 225 9.60 13.63 15.15
N VAL A 226 10.74 13.74 14.50
CA VAL A 226 11.70 12.67 14.23
C VAL A 226 13.10 13.18 14.49
N ASP A 227 14.05 12.29 14.78
CA ASP A 227 15.44 12.67 15.06
C ASP A 227 16.14 13.21 13.82
N GLU A 228 15.86 12.61 12.66
CA GLU A 228 16.49 12.97 11.39
C GLU A 228 15.55 12.78 10.21
N THR A 229 15.71 13.62 9.20
CA THR A 229 15.03 13.48 7.90
C THR A 229 16.03 13.58 6.78
N GLY A 230 15.85 12.81 5.71
CA GLY A 230 16.76 12.80 4.58
C GLY A 230 16.28 11.93 3.42
N LYS A 231 17.11 11.85 2.38
CA LYS A 231 16.94 10.89 1.29
C LYS A 231 17.77 9.65 1.60
N PHE A 232 17.19 8.50 1.30
CA PHE A 232 17.84 7.19 1.42
C PHE A 232 17.90 6.55 0.03
N GLU A 233 19.11 6.08 -0.38
CA GLU A 233 19.38 5.44 -1.68
C GLU A 233 19.69 3.95 -1.50
#